data_99b6266022075657d6b2741f97e45689
#
_entry.id   99b6266022075657d6b2741f97e45689
#
_cell.length_a   1.000
_cell.length_b   1.000
_cell.length_c   1.000
_cell.angle_alpha   90.00
_cell.angle_beta   90.00
_cell.angle_gamma   90.00
#
_symmetry.space_group_name_H-M   'P 1'
#
loop_
_entity.id
_entity.type
_entity.pdbx_description
1 polymer ?
#
loop_
_entity_poly.entity_id
_entity_poly.type
_entity_poly.pdbx_seq_one_letter_code
_entity_poly.pdbx_strand_id
1 'polypeptide(L)'
;MKLHIRRILFCILGSLILTATVMLLRDLYALWVRENLSCQRFWTDFAVLAVLLIIHFRKHPRFLFRASLIILACVCVTLGTGFFTWWQYYRSSAFPALDNGKQQLYAGKKVMIVVPHEDDDLNLMSGVLNEFVRYGSTVYPVFVTNGDHSGLGEVRILEALSVMERIGIPSENVIFLGYGDQYLNDGPHIYNAEPGQVVTSHNGANATYGIAAHAAYREGHSYTSDHFLKDIHDVIWEYQPDILFCSDFEDHADHRAVSLAFEKVIGILLKEHADYRPLVFKGCAYASAWRA
;
A
#
# COMPACT_ATOMS: atom_id res chain seq x y z
N MET A 1 55.70 25.58 7.50
CA MET A 1 55.14 24.21 7.52
C MET A 1 53.86 24.05 8.37
N LYS A 2 53.88 24.40 9.67
CA LYS A 2 52.65 24.25 10.56
C LYS A 2 51.41 25.02 10.08
N LEU A 3 51.57 26.23 9.47
CA LEU A 3 50.48 27.05 8.99
C LEU A 3 49.82 26.44 7.73
N HIS A 4 50.60 25.86 6.83
CA HIS A 4 50.13 25.22 5.60
C HIS A 4 49.33 23.96 5.93
N ILE A 5 49.83 23.14 6.84
CA ILE A 5 49.14 21.93 7.28
C ILE A 5 47.78 22.28 7.90
N ARG A 6 47.68 23.34 8.71
CA ARG A 6 46.40 23.77 9.31
C ARG A 6 45.39 24.24 8.26
N ARG A 7 45.84 24.95 7.20
CA ARG A 7 44.98 25.36 6.09
C ARG A 7 44.46 24.17 5.30
N ILE A 8 45.32 23.19 5.01
CA ILE A 8 44.95 21.98 4.30
C ILE A 8 43.91 21.19 5.13
N LEU A 9 44.14 20.99 6.42
CA LEU A 9 43.21 20.32 7.31
C LEU A 9 41.86 21.05 7.40
N PHE A 10 41.86 22.37 7.42
CA PHE A 10 40.65 23.19 7.42
C PHE A 10 39.84 23.01 6.12
N CYS A 11 40.51 22.99 4.95
CA CYS A 11 39.86 22.75 3.66
C CYS A 11 39.29 21.33 3.56
N ILE A 12 40.03 20.33 4.02
CA ILE A 12 39.56 18.94 4.04
C ILE A 12 38.31 18.81 4.92
N LEU A 13 38.33 19.37 6.13
CA LEU A 13 37.20 19.35 7.02
C LEU A 13 35.97 20.08 6.46
N GLY A 14 36.18 21.22 5.80
CA GLY A 14 35.13 21.94 5.08
C GLY A 14 34.53 21.13 3.96
N SER A 15 35.34 20.40 3.18
CA SER A 15 34.84 19.50 2.13
C SER A 15 34.04 18.35 2.70
N LEU A 16 34.49 17.75 3.82
CA LEU A 16 33.72 16.67 4.49
C LEU A 16 32.37 17.16 5.01
N ILE A 17 32.31 18.36 5.57
CA ILE A 17 31.03 18.99 6.01
C ILE A 17 30.12 19.20 4.83
N LEU A 18 30.60 19.72 3.71
CA LEU A 18 29.80 19.92 2.50
C LEU A 18 29.25 18.59 1.98
N THR A 19 30.09 17.56 1.90
CA THR A 19 29.67 16.23 1.46
C THR A 19 28.58 15.66 2.38
N ALA A 20 28.78 15.71 3.70
CA ALA A 20 27.78 15.23 4.67
C ALA A 20 26.46 16.01 4.57
N THR A 21 26.52 17.32 4.30
CA THR A 21 25.33 18.15 4.10
C THR A 21 24.56 17.73 2.83
N VAL A 22 25.28 17.47 1.72
CA VAL A 22 24.66 17.02 0.47
C VAL A 22 24.02 15.64 0.65
N MET A 23 24.69 14.72 1.37
CA MET A 23 24.12 13.40 1.67
C MET A 23 22.84 13.50 2.50
N LEU A 24 22.85 14.33 3.54
CA LEU A 24 21.67 14.56 4.38
C LEU A 24 20.50 15.18 3.58
N LEU A 25 20.78 16.16 2.70
CA LEU A 25 19.75 16.76 1.84
C LEU A 25 19.19 15.75 0.85
N ARG A 26 20.03 14.88 0.29
CA ARG A 26 19.60 13.78 -0.57
C ARG A 26 18.69 12.82 0.18
N ASP A 27 19.04 12.48 1.41
CA ASP A 27 18.27 11.55 2.23
C ASP A 27 16.93 12.17 2.68
N LEU A 28 16.90 13.46 2.99
CA LEU A 28 15.66 14.21 3.22
C LEU A 28 14.76 14.23 1.98
N TYR A 29 15.36 14.44 0.79
CA TYR A 29 14.61 14.38 -0.46
C TYR A 29 14.07 12.98 -0.72
N ALA A 30 14.85 11.93 -0.44
CA ALA A 30 14.42 10.54 -0.61
C ALA A 30 13.30 10.16 0.38
N LEU A 31 13.35 10.63 1.63
CA LEU A 31 12.27 10.49 2.61
C LEU A 31 10.97 11.16 2.10
N TRP A 32 11.13 12.37 1.52
CA TRP A 32 9.97 13.12 1.02
C TRP A 32 9.34 12.52 -0.25
N VAL A 33 10.15 11.87 -1.11
CA VAL A 33 9.71 11.40 -2.44
C VAL A 33 9.42 9.90 -2.49
N ARG A 34 10.09 9.08 -1.66
CA ARG A 34 10.12 7.62 -1.84
C ARG A 34 9.72 6.77 -0.65
N GLU A 35 9.41 7.35 0.49
CA GLU A 35 9.03 6.63 1.73
C GLU A 35 9.97 5.49 2.21
N ASN A 36 11.03 5.17 1.46
CA ASN A 36 11.87 3.98 1.62
C ASN A 36 13.25 4.24 2.26
N LEU A 37 13.41 5.31 3.05
CA LEU A 37 14.67 5.49 3.75
C LEU A 37 14.60 4.93 5.17
N SER A 38 15.53 4.03 5.52
CA SER A 38 15.64 3.61 6.91
C SER A 38 15.95 4.85 7.76
N CYS A 39 15.09 5.14 8.72
CA CYS A 39 15.24 6.24 9.69
C CYS A 39 16.65 6.22 10.34
N GLN A 40 17.24 5.04 10.47
CA GLN A 40 18.60 4.82 10.97
C GLN A 40 19.67 5.50 10.12
N ARG A 41 19.58 5.45 8.79
CA ARG A 41 20.56 6.08 7.88
C ARG A 41 20.53 7.61 8.01
N PHE A 42 19.33 8.19 8.01
CA PHE A 42 19.16 9.63 8.21
C PHE A 42 19.81 10.12 9.52
N TRP A 43 19.55 9.41 10.64
CA TRP A 43 20.13 9.78 11.93
C TRP A 43 21.64 9.58 11.99
N THR A 44 22.17 8.61 11.25
CA THR A 44 23.63 8.40 11.14
C THR A 44 24.29 9.57 10.41
N ASP A 45 23.77 9.97 9.27
CA ASP A 45 24.32 11.11 8.48
C ASP A 45 24.19 12.43 9.25
N PHE A 46 23.08 12.62 9.97
CA PHE A 46 22.88 13.77 10.86
C PHE A 46 23.92 13.81 12.00
N ALA A 47 24.17 12.67 12.66
CA ALA A 47 25.16 12.59 13.73
C ALA A 47 26.58 12.87 13.22
N VAL A 48 26.95 12.33 12.06
CA VAL A 48 28.25 12.59 11.41
C VAL A 48 28.41 14.08 11.11
N LEU A 49 27.41 14.72 10.51
CA LEU A 49 27.43 16.14 10.24
C LEU A 49 27.59 16.98 11.52
N ALA A 50 26.84 16.67 12.56
CA ALA A 50 26.90 17.36 13.85
C ALA A 50 28.30 17.27 14.48
N VAL A 51 28.92 16.07 14.47
CA VAL A 51 30.29 15.87 14.98
C VAL A 51 31.31 16.68 14.17
N LEU A 52 31.23 16.66 12.84
CA LEU A 52 32.11 17.43 11.97
C LEU A 52 32.01 18.92 12.23
N LEU A 53 30.80 19.45 12.40
CA LEU A 53 30.54 20.85 12.73
C LEU A 53 31.16 21.24 14.10
N ILE A 54 30.97 20.41 15.13
CA ILE A 54 31.55 20.63 16.46
C ILE A 54 33.08 20.68 16.38
N ILE A 55 33.70 19.72 15.69
CA ILE A 55 35.17 19.64 15.52
C ILE A 55 35.66 20.89 14.79
N HIS A 56 35.00 21.29 13.70
CA HIS A 56 35.39 22.44 12.87
C HIS A 56 35.34 23.76 13.65
N PHE A 57 34.28 23.98 14.40
CA PHE A 57 34.02 25.26 15.08
C PHE A 57 34.37 25.28 16.58
N ARG A 58 35.01 24.21 17.12
CA ARG A 58 35.30 24.07 18.56
C ARG A 58 36.05 25.25 19.17
N LYS A 59 36.79 26.04 18.35
CA LYS A 59 37.52 27.21 18.80
C LYS A 59 36.72 28.51 18.72
N HIS A 60 35.51 28.45 18.22
CA HIS A 60 34.61 29.60 18.05
C HIS A 60 33.28 29.39 18.81
N PRO A 61 33.28 29.42 20.14
CA PRO A 61 32.12 29.07 20.96
C PRO A 61 30.89 29.96 20.66
N ARG A 62 31.11 31.23 20.33
CA ARG A 62 30.02 32.13 19.93
C ARG A 62 29.39 31.75 18.58
N PHE A 63 30.18 31.23 17.66
CA PHE A 63 29.69 30.74 16.39
C PHE A 63 28.88 29.42 16.59
N LEU A 64 29.42 28.49 17.38
CA LEU A 64 28.72 27.24 17.73
C LEU A 64 27.38 27.54 18.40
N PHE A 65 27.37 28.48 19.34
CA PHE A 65 26.12 28.88 20.01
C PHE A 65 25.08 29.43 19.04
N ARG A 66 25.48 30.33 18.13
CA ARG A 66 24.59 30.89 17.08
C ARG A 66 24.11 29.80 16.11
N ALA A 67 25.02 28.92 15.67
CA ALA A 67 24.70 27.82 14.78
C ALA A 67 23.70 26.84 15.46
N SER A 68 23.91 26.55 16.75
CA SER A 68 22.97 25.70 17.51
C SER A 68 21.57 26.33 17.64
N LEU A 69 21.49 27.64 17.82
CA LEU A 69 20.20 28.36 17.86
C LEU A 69 19.50 28.32 16.49
N ILE A 70 20.25 28.49 15.38
CA ILE A 70 19.68 28.38 14.04
C ILE A 70 19.19 26.96 13.77
N ILE A 71 19.98 25.95 14.10
CA ILE A 71 19.57 24.55 13.95
C ILE A 71 18.32 24.25 14.78
N LEU A 72 18.30 24.70 16.03
CA LEU A 72 17.11 24.53 16.91
C LEU A 72 15.89 25.22 16.30
N ALA A 73 16.03 26.44 15.81
CA ALA A 73 14.95 27.15 15.13
C ALA A 73 14.45 26.40 13.88
N CYS A 74 15.36 25.89 13.06
CA CYS A 74 15.01 25.08 11.88
C CYS A 74 14.27 23.79 12.28
N VAL A 75 14.75 23.09 13.33
CA VAL A 75 14.08 21.90 13.86
C VAL A 75 12.69 22.25 14.38
N CYS A 76 12.53 23.31 15.15
CA CYS A 76 11.24 23.76 15.63
C CYS A 76 10.27 24.13 14.51
N VAL A 77 10.76 24.82 13.47
CA VAL A 77 9.96 25.17 12.28
C VAL A 77 9.55 23.90 11.53
N THR A 78 10.49 22.96 11.30
CA THR A 78 10.20 21.70 10.60
C THR A 78 9.20 20.83 11.37
N LEU A 79 9.39 20.68 12.68
CA LEU A 79 8.45 19.94 13.53
C LEU A 79 7.10 20.66 13.62
N GLY A 80 7.10 21.99 13.72
CA GLY A 80 5.89 22.80 13.77
C GLY A 80 5.10 22.74 12.46
N THR A 81 5.77 22.85 11.32
CA THR A 81 5.14 22.70 10.00
C THR A 81 4.68 21.27 9.75
N GLY A 82 5.49 20.26 10.11
CA GLY A 82 5.09 18.86 10.03
C GLY A 82 3.88 18.56 10.91
N PHE A 83 3.88 19.03 12.16
CA PHE A 83 2.72 18.89 13.06
C PHE A 83 1.50 19.65 12.53
N PHE A 84 1.67 20.86 12.01
CA PHE A 84 0.57 21.64 11.44
C PHE A 84 0.00 20.97 10.20
N THR A 85 0.84 20.45 9.31
CA THR A 85 0.40 19.69 8.13
C THR A 85 -0.33 18.41 8.53
N TRP A 86 0.24 17.66 9.46
CA TRP A 86 -0.40 16.48 10.04
C TRP A 86 -1.74 16.85 10.69
N TRP A 87 -1.77 17.91 11.52
CA TRP A 87 -2.98 18.41 12.16
C TRP A 87 -4.05 18.84 11.15
N GLN A 88 -3.66 19.58 10.10
CA GLN A 88 -4.57 19.95 9.01
C GLN A 88 -5.09 18.73 8.26
N TYR A 89 -4.22 17.79 7.95
CA TYR A 89 -4.58 16.55 7.25
C TYR A 89 -5.55 15.70 8.07
N TYR A 90 -5.28 15.48 9.35
CA TYR A 90 -6.11 14.65 10.22
C TYR A 90 -7.32 15.39 10.83
N ARG A 91 -7.27 16.70 10.96
CA ARG A 91 -8.40 17.49 11.45
C ARG A 91 -9.40 17.84 10.35
N SER A 92 -8.94 18.07 9.13
CA SER A 92 -9.80 18.26 7.95
C SER A 92 -10.43 16.95 7.49
N SER A 93 -9.88 15.82 7.93
CA SER A 93 -10.52 14.51 7.85
C SER A 93 -11.63 14.29 8.92
N ALA A 94 -12.16 15.34 9.56
CA ALA A 94 -13.59 15.36 9.72
C ALA A 94 -14.16 15.27 8.29
N PHE A 95 -14.10 14.06 7.70
CA PHE A 95 -14.95 13.70 6.59
C PHE A 95 -16.30 14.30 6.96
N PRO A 96 -16.90 15.14 6.12
CA PRO A 96 -18.24 15.61 6.42
C PRO A 96 -19.00 14.35 6.79
N ALA A 97 -19.50 14.29 8.03
CA ALA A 97 -20.27 13.16 8.49
C ALA A 97 -21.22 12.86 7.36
N LEU A 98 -21.08 11.69 6.73
CA LEU A 98 -21.81 11.33 5.54
C LEU A 98 -23.24 11.78 5.78
N ASP A 99 -23.64 12.80 5.03
CA ASP A 99 -24.85 13.53 5.26
C ASP A 99 -25.98 12.53 5.47
N ASN A 100 -26.77 12.69 6.52
CA ASN A 100 -27.84 11.77 6.91
C ASN A 100 -28.75 11.33 5.74
N GLY A 101 -28.80 12.07 4.64
CA GLY A 101 -29.45 11.69 3.39
C GLY A 101 -28.76 10.57 2.58
N LYS A 102 -27.50 10.25 2.87
CA LYS A 102 -26.76 9.20 2.16
C LYS A 102 -26.78 7.83 2.87
N GLN A 103 -27.38 7.73 4.05
CA GLN A 103 -27.54 6.46 4.77
C GLN A 103 -28.18 5.38 3.89
N GLN A 104 -29.10 5.75 3.01
CA GLN A 104 -29.75 4.83 2.07
C GLN A 104 -28.77 4.16 1.09
N LEU A 105 -27.63 4.81 0.78
CA LEU A 105 -26.61 4.23 -0.09
C LEU A 105 -25.82 3.11 0.59
N TYR A 106 -25.75 3.15 1.93
CA TYR A 106 -24.94 2.24 2.72
C TYR A 106 -25.75 1.18 3.47
N ALA A 107 -27.07 1.37 3.60
CA ALA A 107 -27.90 0.52 4.43
C ALA A 107 -28.38 -0.74 3.68
N GLY A 108 -28.14 -1.90 4.31
CA GLY A 108 -28.70 -3.18 3.88
C GLY A 108 -28.26 -3.63 2.48
N LYS A 109 -27.05 -3.24 2.07
CA LYS A 109 -26.48 -3.61 0.78
C LYS A 109 -25.60 -4.84 0.89
N LYS A 110 -25.47 -5.57 -0.20
CA LYS A 110 -24.40 -6.51 -0.41
C LYS A 110 -23.23 -5.78 -1.09
N VAL A 111 -22.10 -5.70 -0.43
CA VAL A 111 -20.92 -4.98 -0.91
C VAL A 111 -19.79 -5.96 -1.09
N MET A 112 -19.15 -5.99 -2.23
CA MET A 112 -17.97 -6.81 -2.47
C MET A 112 -16.79 -5.93 -2.83
N ILE A 113 -15.64 -6.30 -2.29
CA ILE A 113 -14.35 -5.62 -2.52
C ILE A 113 -13.40 -6.64 -3.12
N VAL A 114 -13.00 -6.45 -4.36
CA VAL A 114 -12.06 -7.35 -5.06
C VAL A 114 -10.71 -6.68 -5.13
N VAL A 115 -9.75 -7.20 -4.39
CA VAL A 115 -8.39 -6.63 -4.29
C VAL A 115 -7.34 -7.71 -4.41
N PRO A 116 -6.12 -7.36 -4.89
CA PRO A 116 -5.03 -8.31 -5.01
C PRO A 116 -4.57 -8.85 -3.65
N HIS A 117 -4.26 -7.96 -2.68
CA HIS A 117 -3.57 -8.31 -1.44
C HIS A 117 -4.34 -7.88 -0.19
N GLU A 118 -3.90 -8.35 0.98
CA GLU A 118 -4.59 -8.26 2.26
C GLU A 118 -4.46 -6.90 2.96
N ASP A 119 -3.91 -5.89 2.32
CA ASP A 119 -3.83 -4.50 2.78
C ASP A 119 -4.53 -3.52 1.82
N ASP A 120 -4.83 -3.96 0.60
CA ASP A 120 -5.42 -3.12 -0.43
C ASP A 120 -6.87 -2.74 -0.14
N ASP A 121 -7.61 -3.56 0.57
CA ASP A 121 -8.98 -3.29 1.01
C ASP A 121 -9.06 -2.05 1.90
N LEU A 122 -8.12 -1.94 2.85
CA LEU A 122 -8.02 -0.77 3.72
C LEU A 122 -7.49 0.45 2.96
N ASN A 123 -6.49 0.27 2.10
CA ASN A 123 -5.97 1.34 1.27
C ASN A 123 -7.04 1.93 0.34
N LEU A 124 -7.89 1.07 -0.21
CA LEU A 124 -8.96 1.45 -1.12
C LEU A 124 -10.19 2.01 -0.40
N MET A 125 -10.58 1.42 0.74
CA MET A 125 -11.89 1.62 1.34
C MET A 125 -11.93 1.98 2.83
N SER A 126 -10.78 2.19 3.50
CA SER A 126 -10.75 2.43 4.97
C SER A 126 -11.73 3.52 5.44
N GLY A 127 -11.99 4.51 4.59
CA GLY A 127 -12.91 5.61 4.92
C GLY A 127 -14.40 5.24 4.88
N VAL A 128 -14.79 4.17 4.18
CA VAL A 128 -16.21 3.82 3.96
C VAL A 128 -16.57 2.40 4.41
N LEU A 129 -15.59 1.52 4.59
CA LEU A 129 -15.81 0.12 4.97
C LEU A 129 -16.61 -0.01 6.27
N ASN A 130 -16.18 0.73 7.31
CA ASN A 130 -16.88 0.77 8.59
C ASN A 130 -18.32 1.31 8.49
N GLU A 131 -18.58 2.23 7.55
CA GLU A 131 -19.91 2.79 7.37
C GLU A 131 -20.86 1.75 6.77
N PHE A 132 -20.42 0.94 5.81
CA PHE A 132 -21.24 -0.16 5.29
C PHE A 132 -21.62 -1.14 6.39
N VAL A 133 -20.66 -1.58 7.20
CA VAL A 133 -20.92 -2.48 8.32
C VAL A 133 -21.84 -1.82 9.36
N ARG A 134 -21.58 -0.57 9.73
CA ARG A 134 -22.38 0.20 10.69
C ARG A 134 -23.83 0.36 10.28
N TYR A 135 -24.10 0.50 8.98
CA TYR A 135 -25.45 0.61 8.44
C TYR A 135 -26.08 -0.73 8.04
N GLY A 136 -25.51 -1.85 8.50
CA GLY A 136 -26.08 -3.18 8.35
C GLY A 136 -25.98 -3.76 6.94
N SER A 137 -25.03 -3.31 6.15
CA SER A 137 -24.66 -3.97 4.90
C SER A 137 -23.85 -5.24 5.15
N THR A 138 -24.01 -6.21 4.29
CA THR A 138 -23.17 -7.41 4.26
C THR A 138 -21.98 -7.13 3.36
N VAL A 139 -20.77 -7.23 3.90
CA VAL A 139 -19.53 -6.94 3.16
C VAL A 139 -18.77 -8.24 2.90
N TYR A 140 -18.32 -8.42 1.68
CA TYR A 140 -17.54 -9.56 1.19
C TYR A 140 -16.17 -9.07 0.67
N PRO A 141 -15.13 -9.04 1.50
CA PRO A 141 -13.76 -8.85 1.03
C PRO A 141 -13.31 -10.09 0.25
N VAL A 142 -12.82 -9.88 -0.97
CA VAL A 142 -12.27 -10.92 -1.85
C VAL A 142 -10.81 -10.58 -2.10
N PHE A 143 -9.92 -11.34 -1.48
CA PHE A 143 -8.49 -11.27 -1.70
C PHE A 143 -8.12 -12.26 -2.79
N VAL A 144 -7.53 -11.76 -3.86
CA VAL A 144 -7.26 -12.59 -5.04
C VAL A 144 -6.03 -13.45 -4.84
N THR A 145 -4.98 -12.89 -4.23
CA THR A 145 -3.75 -13.62 -3.91
C THR A 145 -3.69 -13.94 -2.41
N ASN A 146 -2.75 -14.80 -2.04
CA ASN A 146 -2.47 -15.14 -0.65
C ASN A 146 -1.40 -14.22 -0.02
N GLY A 147 -0.94 -13.17 -0.71
CA GLY A 147 0.11 -12.28 -0.22
C GLY A 147 1.42 -13.00 0.10
N ASP A 148 1.73 -14.06 -0.62
CA ASP A 148 2.74 -15.06 -0.25
C ASP A 148 4.13 -14.81 -0.84
N HIS A 149 4.35 -13.66 -1.51
CA HIS A 149 5.62 -13.31 -2.15
C HIS A 149 6.85 -13.48 -1.23
N SER A 150 6.71 -13.07 0.03
CA SER A 150 7.78 -13.18 1.03
C SER A 150 7.70 -14.44 1.90
N GLY A 151 6.89 -15.43 1.52
CA GLY A 151 6.65 -16.63 2.31
C GLY A 151 5.80 -16.40 3.57
N LEU A 152 5.08 -15.27 3.64
CA LEU A 152 4.25 -14.88 4.79
C LEU A 152 2.76 -15.04 4.54
N GLY A 153 2.33 -15.76 3.50
CA GLY A 153 0.94 -15.87 3.10
C GLY A 153 0.00 -16.28 4.22
N GLU A 154 0.35 -17.33 4.99
CA GLU A 154 -0.46 -17.75 6.16
C GLU A 154 -0.63 -16.62 7.18
N VAL A 155 0.45 -15.90 7.48
CA VAL A 155 0.41 -14.77 8.43
C VAL A 155 -0.50 -13.68 7.92
N ARG A 156 -0.39 -13.29 6.65
CA ARG A 156 -1.21 -12.23 6.03
C ARG A 156 -2.69 -12.60 5.99
N ILE A 157 -3.01 -13.83 5.64
CA ILE A 157 -4.40 -14.34 5.68
C ILE A 157 -4.98 -14.21 7.10
N LEU A 158 -4.23 -14.66 8.14
CA LEU A 158 -4.67 -14.57 9.53
C LEU A 158 -4.80 -13.12 10.02
N GLU A 159 -3.91 -12.24 9.60
CA GLU A 159 -3.99 -10.80 9.89
C GLU A 159 -5.23 -10.18 9.23
N ALA A 160 -5.50 -10.47 7.96
CA ALA A 160 -6.69 -9.99 7.26
C ALA A 160 -7.98 -10.46 7.95
N LEU A 161 -8.08 -11.74 8.29
CA LEU A 161 -9.22 -12.27 9.05
C LEU A 161 -9.42 -11.54 10.39
N SER A 162 -8.32 -11.31 11.13
CA SER A 162 -8.36 -10.61 12.41
C SER A 162 -8.79 -9.15 12.27
N VAL A 163 -8.37 -8.47 11.20
CA VAL A 163 -8.77 -7.08 10.89
C VAL A 163 -10.25 -7.04 10.53
N MET A 164 -10.71 -7.95 9.67
CA MET A 164 -12.13 -8.01 9.25
C MET A 164 -13.06 -8.27 10.44
N GLU A 165 -12.71 -9.19 11.33
CA GLU A 165 -13.46 -9.44 12.55
C GLU A 165 -13.57 -8.20 13.44
N ARG A 166 -12.49 -7.44 13.59
CA ARG A 166 -12.48 -6.18 14.37
C ARG A 166 -13.36 -5.09 13.75
N ILE A 167 -13.49 -5.08 12.44
CA ILE A 167 -14.38 -4.17 11.71
C ILE A 167 -15.84 -4.63 11.82
N GLY A 168 -16.09 -5.87 12.20
CA GLY A 168 -17.42 -6.48 12.31
C GLY A 168 -17.83 -7.26 11.05
N ILE A 169 -16.87 -7.66 10.22
CA ILE A 169 -17.09 -8.56 9.09
C ILE A 169 -16.72 -9.99 9.54
N PRO A 170 -17.68 -10.92 9.57
CA PRO A 170 -17.42 -12.27 10.02
C PRO A 170 -16.51 -13.02 9.02
N SER A 171 -15.72 -13.96 9.53
CA SER A 171 -14.73 -14.69 8.74
C SER A 171 -15.33 -15.47 7.56
N GLU A 172 -16.54 -15.94 7.66
CA GLU A 172 -17.27 -16.62 6.59
C GLU A 172 -17.61 -15.72 5.40
N ASN A 173 -17.56 -14.41 5.58
CA ASN A 173 -17.74 -13.44 4.50
C ASN A 173 -16.41 -13.04 3.84
N VAL A 174 -15.27 -13.39 4.43
CA VAL A 174 -13.95 -13.10 3.87
C VAL A 174 -13.57 -14.21 2.89
N ILE A 175 -13.23 -13.86 1.68
CA ILE A 175 -12.98 -14.82 0.60
C ILE A 175 -11.56 -14.65 0.10
N PHE A 176 -10.81 -15.76 0.06
CA PHE A 176 -9.50 -15.83 -0.59
C PHE A 176 -9.63 -16.68 -1.84
N LEU A 177 -9.24 -16.15 -3.00
CA LEU A 177 -9.23 -16.94 -4.23
C LEU A 177 -8.04 -17.90 -4.28
N GLY A 178 -6.98 -17.61 -3.53
CA GLY A 178 -5.87 -18.55 -3.33
C GLY A 178 -4.81 -18.51 -4.43
N TYR A 179 -4.77 -17.48 -5.25
CA TYR A 179 -3.71 -17.28 -6.25
C TYR A 179 -2.41 -16.82 -5.58
N GLY A 180 -1.26 -17.03 -6.25
CA GLY A 180 0.02 -16.57 -5.74
C GLY A 180 0.24 -15.07 -5.93
N ASP A 181 0.99 -14.47 -5.01
CA ASP A 181 1.43 -13.07 -5.09
C ASP A 181 2.64 -12.98 -6.02
N GLN A 182 2.49 -12.26 -7.11
CA GLN A 182 3.44 -12.14 -8.22
C GLN A 182 3.77 -13.48 -8.91
N TYR A 183 4.41 -13.37 -10.07
CA TYR A 183 4.77 -14.52 -10.90
C TYR A 183 6.25 -14.44 -11.29
N LEU A 184 6.85 -15.58 -11.62
CA LEU A 184 8.24 -15.64 -11.99
C LEU A 184 8.55 -14.70 -13.18
N ASN A 185 9.67 -13.96 -13.08
CA ASN A 185 10.06 -12.92 -14.04
C ASN A 185 10.22 -13.42 -15.48
N ASP A 186 10.50 -14.71 -15.64
CA ASP A 186 10.71 -15.33 -16.97
C ASP A 186 9.42 -15.83 -17.63
N GLY A 187 8.27 -15.63 -16.97
CA GLY A 187 6.96 -16.06 -17.43
C GLY A 187 5.94 -14.93 -17.53
N PRO A 188 4.82 -15.15 -18.23
CA PRO A 188 3.73 -14.19 -18.24
C PRO A 188 3.05 -14.13 -16.87
N HIS A 189 2.51 -12.97 -16.53
CA HIS A 189 1.55 -12.87 -15.44
C HIS A 189 0.30 -13.69 -15.78
N ILE A 190 -0.41 -14.21 -14.75
CA ILE A 190 -1.55 -15.10 -14.95
C ILE A 190 -2.61 -14.54 -15.91
N TYR A 191 -2.89 -13.24 -15.87
CA TYR A 191 -3.85 -12.60 -16.75
C TYR A 191 -3.42 -12.61 -18.21
N ASN A 192 -2.11 -12.55 -18.47
CA ASN A 192 -1.52 -12.51 -19.80
C ASN A 192 -1.03 -13.89 -20.30
N ALA A 193 -1.27 -14.95 -19.53
CA ALA A 193 -0.92 -16.30 -19.93
C ALA A 193 -1.77 -16.74 -21.13
N GLU A 194 -1.17 -17.53 -22.02
CA GLU A 194 -1.90 -18.14 -23.14
C GLU A 194 -3.03 -19.06 -22.60
N PRO A 195 -4.11 -19.23 -23.34
CA PRO A 195 -5.21 -20.11 -22.92
C PRO A 195 -4.70 -21.52 -22.55
N GLY A 196 -5.04 -21.97 -21.34
CA GLY A 196 -4.59 -23.26 -20.81
C GLY A 196 -3.14 -23.32 -20.33
N GLN A 197 -2.35 -22.26 -20.51
CA GLN A 197 -0.99 -22.20 -19.98
C GLN A 197 -1.02 -22.07 -18.45
N VAL A 198 -0.37 -23.00 -17.74
CA VAL A 198 -0.18 -22.93 -16.30
C VAL A 198 1.05 -22.09 -16.01
N VAL A 199 0.87 -21.04 -15.20
CA VAL A 199 1.97 -20.21 -14.73
C VAL A 199 2.34 -20.59 -13.29
N THR A 200 3.53 -20.17 -12.86
CA THR A 200 4.06 -20.45 -11.53
C THR A 200 4.26 -19.13 -10.78
N SER A 201 3.76 -19.04 -9.57
CA SER A 201 3.94 -17.87 -8.72
C SER A 201 5.39 -17.72 -8.23
N HIS A 202 5.70 -16.60 -7.63
CA HIS A 202 7.04 -16.31 -7.10
C HIS A 202 7.49 -17.35 -6.06
N ASN A 203 6.59 -17.85 -5.24
CA ASN A 203 6.89 -18.88 -4.24
C ASN A 203 6.87 -20.33 -4.78
N GLY A 204 6.65 -20.52 -6.08
CA GLY A 204 6.66 -21.83 -6.75
C GLY A 204 5.33 -22.56 -6.80
N ALA A 205 4.22 -21.95 -6.33
CA ALA A 205 2.89 -22.53 -6.47
C ALA A 205 2.36 -22.37 -7.90
N ASN A 206 1.51 -23.30 -8.34
CA ASN A 206 0.89 -23.31 -9.66
C ASN A 206 -0.60 -23.68 -9.64
N ALA A 207 -1.17 -23.76 -8.46
CA ALA A 207 -2.59 -23.98 -8.24
C ALA A 207 -3.04 -23.25 -6.97
N THR A 208 -4.33 -22.88 -6.92
CA THR A 208 -4.94 -22.18 -5.78
C THR A 208 -4.89 -23.01 -4.50
N TYR A 209 -4.63 -22.36 -3.40
CA TYR A 209 -4.55 -23.00 -2.09
C TYR A 209 -5.01 -22.04 -0.99
N GLY A 210 -5.52 -22.60 0.10
CA GLY A 210 -5.83 -21.90 1.33
C GLY A 210 -4.89 -22.30 2.47
N ILE A 211 -5.27 -21.97 3.68
CA ILE A 211 -4.59 -22.37 4.91
C ILE A 211 -5.52 -23.26 5.76
N ALA A 212 -4.97 -23.96 6.75
CA ALA A 212 -5.77 -24.86 7.60
C ALA A 212 -6.94 -24.14 8.31
N ALA A 213 -6.79 -22.85 8.62
CA ALA A 213 -7.81 -22.05 9.28
C ALA A 213 -8.83 -21.45 8.29
N HIS A 214 -8.51 -21.34 7.00
CA HIS A 214 -9.38 -20.74 5.99
C HIS A 214 -9.04 -21.28 4.59
N ALA A 215 -9.96 -22.02 4.01
CA ALA A 215 -9.80 -22.61 2.68
C ALA A 215 -9.86 -21.52 1.57
N ALA A 216 -9.19 -21.77 0.47
CA ALA A 216 -9.42 -20.95 -0.72
C ALA A 216 -10.84 -21.20 -1.29
N TYR A 217 -11.38 -20.19 -1.99
CA TYR A 217 -12.69 -20.28 -2.65
C TYR A 217 -12.83 -21.56 -3.51
N ARG A 218 -11.77 -21.87 -4.23
CA ARG A 218 -11.63 -23.15 -4.96
C ARG A 218 -10.19 -23.62 -4.89
N GLU A 219 -9.93 -24.65 -4.13
CA GLU A 219 -8.60 -25.24 -4.02
C GLU A 219 -8.25 -26.10 -5.21
N GLY A 220 -6.96 -26.09 -5.60
CA GLY A 220 -6.42 -26.92 -6.67
C GLY A 220 -6.73 -26.42 -8.09
N HIS A 221 -7.33 -25.26 -8.27
CA HIS A 221 -7.44 -24.64 -9.59
C HIS A 221 -6.06 -24.24 -10.09
N SER A 222 -5.65 -24.84 -11.21
CA SER A 222 -4.36 -24.49 -11.84
C SER A 222 -4.30 -22.99 -12.16
N TYR A 223 -3.15 -22.39 -11.98
CA TYR A 223 -2.92 -20.98 -12.29
C TYR A 223 -2.95 -20.74 -13.79
N THR A 224 -4.14 -20.66 -14.36
CA THR A 224 -4.39 -20.33 -15.76
C THR A 224 -5.23 -19.08 -15.87
N SER A 225 -5.12 -18.35 -16.96
CA SER A 225 -5.96 -17.17 -17.22
C SER A 225 -7.45 -17.52 -17.23
N ASP A 226 -7.80 -18.71 -17.68
CA ASP A 226 -9.20 -19.16 -17.72
C ASP A 226 -9.78 -19.38 -16.32
N HIS A 227 -9.05 -20.07 -15.43
CA HIS A 227 -9.49 -20.25 -14.03
C HIS A 227 -9.51 -18.91 -13.29
N PHE A 228 -8.52 -18.07 -13.50
CA PHE A 228 -8.44 -16.75 -12.88
C PHE A 228 -9.67 -15.87 -13.20
N LEU A 229 -10.03 -15.81 -14.46
CA LEU A 229 -11.23 -15.08 -14.89
C LEU A 229 -12.51 -15.74 -14.38
N LYS A 230 -12.56 -17.08 -14.44
CA LYS A 230 -13.72 -17.86 -14.00
C LYS A 230 -13.97 -17.70 -12.50
N ASP A 231 -12.95 -17.75 -11.66
CA ASP A 231 -13.10 -17.64 -10.22
C ASP A 231 -13.56 -16.24 -9.80
N ILE A 232 -13.05 -15.18 -10.44
CA ILE A 232 -13.54 -13.80 -10.23
C ILE A 232 -15.00 -13.69 -10.71
N HIS A 233 -15.33 -14.28 -11.84
CA HIS A 233 -16.71 -14.29 -12.36
C HIS A 233 -17.65 -15.00 -11.40
N ASP A 234 -17.30 -16.21 -11.00
CA ASP A 234 -18.17 -17.07 -10.20
C ASP A 234 -18.41 -16.49 -8.80
N VAL A 235 -17.39 -15.94 -8.14
CA VAL A 235 -17.56 -15.32 -6.83
C VAL A 235 -18.46 -14.08 -6.90
N ILE A 236 -18.32 -13.25 -7.92
CA ILE A 236 -19.22 -12.09 -8.10
C ILE A 236 -20.65 -12.55 -8.37
N TRP A 237 -20.84 -13.55 -9.23
CA TRP A 237 -22.17 -14.06 -9.57
C TRP A 237 -22.83 -14.82 -8.43
N GLU A 238 -22.09 -15.58 -7.65
CA GLU A 238 -22.60 -16.32 -6.50
C GLU A 238 -23.19 -15.40 -5.42
N TYR A 239 -22.47 -14.31 -5.10
CA TYR A 239 -22.89 -13.39 -4.05
C TYR A 239 -23.81 -12.28 -4.56
N GLN A 240 -23.79 -11.95 -5.84
CA GLN A 240 -24.59 -10.90 -6.48
C GLN A 240 -24.59 -9.59 -5.67
N PRO A 241 -23.42 -8.95 -5.48
CA PRO A 241 -23.34 -7.69 -4.74
C PRO A 241 -24.08 -6.55 -5.45
N ASP A 242 -24.70 -5.69 -4.63
CA ASP A 242 -25.29 -4.43 -5.11
C ASP A 242 -24.22 -3.41 -5.48
N ILE A 243 -23.08 -3.48 -4.77
CA ILE A 243 -21.96 -2.55 -4.91
C ILE A 243 -20.66 -3.33 -5.00
N LEU A 244 -19.88 -3.02 -6.00
CA LEU A 244 -18.56 -3.62 -6.26
C LEU A 244 -17.48 -2.56 -6.18
N PHE A 245 -16.42 -2.87 -5.43
CA PHE A 245 -15.19 -2.12 -5.43
C PHE A 245 -14.05 -2.99 -5.97
N CYS A 246 -13.16 -2.40 -6.72
CA CYS A 246 -11.96 -3.08 -7.21
C CYS A 246 -10.77 -2.13 -7.24
N SER A 247 -9.57 -2.66 -7.01
CA SER A 247 -8.34 -1.91 -7.28
C SER A 247 -8.27 -1.51 -8.76
N ASP A 248 -7.81 -0.30 -9.03
CA ASP A 248 -7.66 0.19 -10.39
C ASP A 248 -6.31 -0.23 -10.99
N PHE A 249 -6.11 0.11 -12.25
CA PHE A 249 -4.89 -0.16 -13.00
C PHE A 249 -3.75 0.70 -12.44
N GLU A 250 -2.84 0.05 -11.70
CA GLU A 250 -1.72 0.69 -11.01
C GLU A 250 -0.37 0.11 -11.47
N ASP A 251 0.70 0.57 -10.84
CA ASP A 251 2.06 0.14 -11.21
C ASP A 251 2.41 -1.28 -10.75
N HIS A 252 1.67 -1.86 -9.80
CA HIS A 252 1.85 -3.25 -9.38
C HIS A 252 1.27 -4.25 -10.39
N ALA A 253 1.98 -5.35 -10.66
CA ALA A 253 1.57 -6.33 -11.67
C ALA A 253 0.23 -7.01 -11.34
N ASP A 254 0.05 -7.41 -10.07
CA ASP A 254 -1.19 -8.06 -9.62
C ASP A 254 -2.38 -7.10 -9.65
N HIS A 255 -2.18 -5.81 -9.31
CA HIS A 255 -3.23 -4.80 -9.42
C HIS A 255 -3.69 -4.63 -10.85
N ARG A 256 -2.75 -4.56 -11.81
CA ARG A 256 -3.10 -4.52 -13.24
C ARG A 256 -3.88 -5.74 -13.68
N ALA A 257 -3.45 -6.92 -13.25
CA ALA A 257 -4.10 -8.17 -13.62
C ALA A 257 -5.51 -8.27 -13.05
N VAL A 258 -5.69 -7.97 -11.77
CA VAL A 258 -7.01 -7.97 -11.10
C VAL A 258 -7.92 -6.92 -11.71
N SER A 259 -7.41 -5.70 -11.95
CA SER A 259 -8.16 -4.61 -12.58
C SER A 259 -8.71 -5.01 -13.95
N LEU A 260 -7.86 -5.55 -14.83
CA LEU A 260 -8.25 -5.96 -16.18
C LEU A 260 -9.18 -7.18 -16.17
N ALA A 261 -8.91 -8.16 -15.31
CA ALA A 261 -9.76 -9.34 -15.14
C ALA A 261 -11.15 -8.95 -14.65
N PHE A 262 -11.22 -8.07 -13.66
CA PHE A 262 -12.48 -7.56 -13.11
C PHE A 262 -13.30 -6.85 -14.20
N GLU A 263 -12.71 -5.94 -14.97
CA GLU A 263 -13.41 -5.24 -16.07
C GLU A 263 -13.95 -6.22 -17.12
N LYS A 264 -13.14 -7.20 -17.51
CA LYS A 264 -13.56 -8.23 -18.45
C LYS A 264 -14.72 -9.06 -17.91
N VAL A 265 -14.63 -9.46 -16.64
CA VAL A 265 -15.67 -10.25 -15.96
C VAL A 265 -16.97 -9.47 -15.83
N ILE A 266 -16.91 -8.19 -15.39
CA ILE A 266 -18.11 -7.35 -15.32
C ILE A 266 -18.75 -7.21 -16.71
N GLY A 267 -17.96 -7.02 -17.75
CA GLY A 267 -18.45 -6.97 -19.13
C GLY A 267 -19.16 -8.27 -19.57
N ILE A 268 -18.70 -9.43 -19.11
CA ILE A 268 -19.34 -10.74 -19.37
C ILE A 268 -20.67 -10.82 -18.58
N LEU A 269 -20.63 -10.58 -17.27
CA LEU A 269 -21.80 -10.67 -16.39
C LEU A 269 -22.94 -9.76 -16.86
N LEU A 270 -22.66 -8.53 -17.28
CA LEU A 270 -23.66 -7.59 -17.79
C LEU A 270 -24.27 -8.03 -19.12
N LYS A 271 -23.55 -8.83 -19.91
CA LYS A 271 -24.10 -9.44 -21.16
C LYS A 271 -24.93 -10.67 -20.88
N GLU A 272 -24.50 -11.52 -19.95
CA GLU A 272 -25.18 -12.76 -19.60
C GLU A 272 -26.45 -12.48 -18.78
N HIS A 273 -26.42 -11.45 -17.93
CA HIS A 273 -27.46 -11.15 -16.95
C HIS A 273 -27.88 -9.69 -17.05
N ALA A 274 -28.74 -9.37 -18.03
CA ALA A 274 -29.16 -8.01 -18.35
C ALA A 274 -29.82 -7.23 -17.18
N ASP A 275 -30.40 -7.94 -16.21
CA ASP A 275 -31.06 -7.36 -15.03
C ASP A 275 -30.09 -7.12 -13.86
N TYR A 276 -28.87 -7.67 -13.90
CA TYR A 276 -27.84 -7.40 -12.90
C TYR A 276 -27.22 -6.01 -13.13
N ARG A 277 -27.39 -5.11 -12.18
CA ARG A 277 -26.99 -3.70 -12.27
C ARG A 277 -26.23 -3.24 -11.02
N PRO A 278 -25.06 -3.80 -10.72
CA PRO A 278 -24.27 -3.36 -9.58
C PRO A 278 -23.74 -1.95 -9.80
N LEU A 279 -23.56 -1.20 -8.71
CA LEU A 279 -22.73 -0.01 -8.72
C LEU A 279 -21.27 -0.44 -8.67
N VAL A 280 -20.47 0.03 -9.62
CA VAL A 280 -19.05 -0.35 -9.72
C VAL A 280 -18.17 0.86 -9.45
N PHE A 281 -17.23 0.69 -8.53
CA PHE A 281 -16.23 1.70 -8.20
C PHE A 281 -14.84 1.09 -8.34
N LYS A 282 -13.91 1.89 -8.85
CA LYS A 282 -12.50 1.54 -8.89
C LYS A 282 -11.68 2.63 -8.23
N GLY A 283 -10.60 2.26 -7.59
CA GLY A 283 -9.71 3.20 -6.93
C GLY A 283 -8.30 2.64 -6.81
N CYS A 284 -7.35 3.54 -6.61
CA CYS A 284 -5.95 3.18 -6.49
C CYS A 284 -5.59 2.94 -5.02
N ALA A 285 -4.95 1.82 -4.73
CA ALA A 285 -4.45 1.49 -3.40
C ALA A 285 -3.14 2.22 -3.10
N TYR A 286 -2.32 2.52 -4.12
CA TYR A 286 -1.01 3.13 -3.94
C TYR A 286 -0.94 4.56 -4.48
N ALA A 287 -0.19 5.42 -3.77
CA ALA A 287 0.10 6.78 -4.21
C ALA A 287 0.92 6.84 -5.51
N SER A 288 1.58 5.75 -5.91
CA SER A 288 2.33 5.64 -7.17
C SER A 288 1.45 5.81 -8.41
N ALA A 289 0.16 5.51 -8.32
CA ALA A 289 -0.81 5.71 -9.40
C ALA A 289 -0.98 7.18 -9.81
N TRP A 290 -0.63 8.13 -8.92
CA TRP A 290 -0.74 9.56 -9.16
C TRP A 290 0.51 10.19 -9.77
N ARG A 291 1.51 9.38 -10.13
CA ARG A 291 2.80 9.83 -10.69
C ARG A 291 2.89 9.73 -12.21
N ALA A 292 1.77 9.64 -12.87
CA ALA A 292 1.74 9.65 -14.34
C ALA A 292 2.06 11.02 -14.93
#